data_8a03afe5760f793b15147d45b12499cc
#
_entry.id   8a03afe5760f793b15147d45b12499cc
#
_cell.length_a   1.000
_cell.length_b   1.000
_cell.length_c   1.000
_cell.angle_alpha   90.00
_cell.angle_beta   90.00
_cell.angle_gamma   90.00
#
_symmetry.space_group_name_H-M   'P 1'
#
loop_
_entity.id
_entity.type
_entity.pdbx_description
1 polymer ?
#
loop_
_entity_poly.entity_id
_entity_poly.type
_entity_poly.pdbx_seq_one_letter_code
_entity_poly.pdbx_strand_id
1 'polypeptide(L)'
;MTHKQATIVVGSGLNNDQQYGCVVPPIHLSSTYNFEDFNQPRAHDYSRRGNPSRDVVQRALADLEGGAGAVMTSSGMSAIHLVCTVFLKPGDLLVAPHDCYGGSYRLFDSLSKRGAYRVLFVDQGNPQALAAALAEKPKLVLIETPSNPLLRVVDIQEICDASHAAGALTVVDNTFLSPVLQQPLKLGADLVVHSCTKYLNGHSDVVAGTVISKTAEHATELAWWANNIGVTGAAFDSYLLLRGLRTLTVRVKQQQENALAIVTYLQQQPLVKKLYHPSLPENQGHEIACRQQYGFGAMISFEFDGDEARLRHFLSELKLFTLAESLGGVESLISHTATMTHAGMAPEARKAAGISDSLLRVSVGLEDSEDLIADLEHAFQAAATR
;
A
#
# COMPACT_ATOMS: atom_id res chain seq x y z
N MET A 1 11.61 25.52 -6.16
CA MET A 1 12.55 24.37 -6.18
C MET A 1 11.80 23.14 -5.70
N THR A 2 11.76 22.09 -6.48
CA THR A 2 11.23 20.80 -6.04
C THR A 2 12.31 20.08 -5.19
N HIS A 3 12.02 19.87 -3.92
CA HIS A 3 12.91 19.12 -3.03
C HIS A 3 12.86 17.60 -3.32
N LYS A 4 13.94 16.90 -2.99
CA LYS A 4 13.96 15.42 -2.99
C LYS A 4 13.15 14.88 -1.80
N GLN A 5 12.67 13.67 -1.89
CA GLN A 5 11.76 13.05 -0.91
C GLN A 5 12.31 13.07 0.52
N ALA A 6 13.60 12.77 0.72
CA ALA A 6 14.22 12.83 2.05
C ALA A 6 14.11 14.23 2.69
N THR A 7 14.20 15.29 1.90
CA THR A 7 14.02 16.67 2.37
C THR A 7 12.54 16.97 2.65
N ILE A 8 11.62 16.48 1.79
CA ILE A 8 10.18 16.65 1.97
C ILE A 8 9.74 16.02 3.30
N VAL A 9 10.08 14.75 3.57
CA VAL A 9 9.63 14.05 4.78
C VAL A 9 10.15 14.69 6.06
N VAL A 10 11.39 15.17 6.06
CA VAL A 10 11.97 15.84 7.24
C VAL A 10 11.39 17.24 7.41
N GLY A 11 11.22 17.99 6.32
CA GLY A 11 10.77 19.38 6.34
C GLY A 11 9.27 19.59 6.55
N SER A 12 8.46 18.55 6.35
CA SER A 12 7.00 18.69 6.42
C SER A 12 6.52 19.13 7.80
N GLY A 13 5.82 20.26 7.84
CA GLY A 13 5.24 20.85 9.05
C GLY A 13 6.24 21.50 10.00
N LEU A 14 7.54 21.55 9.67
CA LEU A 14 8.50 22.28 10.51
C LEU A 14 8.23 23.78 10.51
N ASN A 15 8.43 24.40 11.67
CA ASN A 15 8.32 25.86 11.88
C ASN A 15 6.92 26.45 11.53
N ASN A 16 5.86 25.63 11.56
CA ASN A 16 4.49 26.08 11.25
C ASN A 16 3.78 26.70 12.48
N ASP A 17 4.30 26.52 13.70
CA ASP A 17 3.70 27.06 14.91
C ASP A 17 4.05 28.54 15.06
N GLN A 18 3.07 29.41 14.77
CA GLN A 18 3.24 30.86 14.88
C GLN A 18 3.01 31.37 16.32
N GLN A 19 2.46 30.56 17.22
CA GLN A 19 2.12 30.97 18.59
C GLN A 19 3.29 30.80 19.54
N TYR A 20 3.97 29.67 19.50
CA TYR A 20 5.05 29.33 20.44
C TYR A 20 6.40 29.09 19.75
N GLY A 21 6.44 29.05 18.43
CA GLY A 21 7.66 28.80 17.68
C GLY A 21 8.17 27.36 17.79
N CYS A 22 7.29 26.39 18.04
CA CYS A 22 7.68 24.97 18.09
C CYS A 22 8.26 24.52 16.75
N VAL A 23 9.39 23.81 16.78
CA VAL A 23 10.03 23.28 15.57
C VAL A 23 9.14 22.24 14.90
N VAL A 24 8.50 21.35 15.67
CA VAL A 24 7.54 20.36 15.17
C VAL A 24 6.11 20.87 15.34
N PRO A 25 5.17 20.52 14.46
CA PRO A 25 3.79 20.97 14.58
C PRO A 25 3.13 20.41 15.85
N PRO A 26 2.31 21.21 16.55
CA PRO A 26 1.53 20.74 17.68
C PRO A 26 0.40 19.78 17.23
N ILE A 27 -0.14 19.02 18.20
CA ILE A 27 -1.31 18.15 17.96
C ILE A 27 -2.57 18.96 18.31
N HIS A 28 -3.49 19.07 17.35
CA HIS A 28 -4.79 19.74 17.53
C HIS A 28 -5.90 18.70 17.64
N LEU A 29 -6.31 18.40 18.90
CA LEU A 29 -7.35 17.38 19.18
C LEU A 29 -8.77 17.93 19.15
N SER A 30 -8.96 19.25 18.98
CA SER A 30 -10.28 19.86 18.99
C SER A 30 -11.17 19.30 17.88
N SER A 31 -12.42 18.95 18.21
CA SER A 31 -13.43 18.56 17.23
C SER A 31 -14.12 19.74 16.55
N THR A 32 -14.11 20.92 17.20
CA THR A 32 -14.81 22.12 16.72
C THR A 32 -13.96 23.36 16.94
N TYR A 33 -14.24 24.41 16.18
CA TYR A 33 -13.50 25.67 16.20
C TYR A 33 -14.49 26.84 16.26
N ASN A 34 -14.13 27.93 16.95
CA ASN A 34 -14.96 29.12 17.00
C ASN A 34 -14.88 29.91 15.70
N PHE A 35 -15.99 30.51 15.30
CA PHE A 35 -16.04 31.47 14.22
C PHE A 35 -15.47 32.82 14.67
N GLU A 36 -15.02 33.62 13.73
CA GLU A 36 -14.61 35.01 14.04
C GLU A 36 -15.84 35.86 14.37
N ASP A 37 -16.92 35.69 13.58
CA ASP A 37 -18.20 36.37 13.76
C ASP A 37 -19.33 35.53 13.14
N PHE A 38 -20.56 36.03 13.20
CA PHE A 38 -21.72 35.43 12.57
C PHE A 38 -21.44 35.22 11.07
N ASN A 39 -21.58 33.96 10.64
CA ASN A 39 -21.31 33.48 9.27
C ASN A 39 -19.90 33.78 8.75
N GLN A 40 -18.91 33.94 9.66
CA GLN A 40 -17.50 34.14 9.34
C GLN A 40 -16.64 33.01 9.95
N PRO A 41 -16.57 31.83 9.29
CA PRO A 41 -15.74 30.74 9.78
C PRO A 41 -14.25 31.10 9.69
N ARG A 42 -13.44 30.56 10.60
CA ARG A 42 -11.98 30.56 10.47
C ARG A 42 -11.54 29.53 9.41
N ALA A 43 -10.25 29.30 9.32
CA ALA A 43 -9.66 28.27 8.42
C ALA A 43 -10.23 26.87 8.69
N HIS A 44 -10.62 26.60 9.92
CA HIS A 44 -11.30 25.36 10.34
C HIS A 44 -12.58 25.71 11.08
N ASP A 45 -13.61 24.87 10.93
CA ASP A 45 -14.89 24.95 11.63
C ASP A 45 -15.17 23.65 12.40
N TYR A 46 -14.86 22.49 11.81
CA TYR A 46 -15.12 21.18 12.37
C TYR A 46 -14.08 20.15 11.89
N SER A 47 -13.52 19.34 12.80
CA SER A 47 -12.38 18.46 12.51
C SER A 47 -12.67 17.35 11.49
N ARG A 48 -13.92 16.92 11.32
CA ARG A 48 -14.24 15.98 10.21
C ARG A 48 -14.00 16.61 8.85
N ARG A 49 -14.28 17.91 8.69
CA ARG A 49 -14.04 18.67 7.45
C ARG A 49 -12.58 19.04 7.26
N GLY A 50 -11.92 19.57 8.30
CA GLY A 50 -10.52 20.00 8.29
C GLY A 50 -9.94 20.02 9.69
N ASN A 51 -8.66 19.66 9.83
CA ASN A 51 -7.94 19.65 11.10
C ASN A 51 -6.47 20.01 10.88
N PRO A 52 -5.88 20.97 11.64
CA PRO A 52 -4.51 21.43 11.39
C PRO A 52 -3.46 20.30 11.40
N SER A 53 -3.58 19.31 12.28
CA SER A 53 -2.65 18.17 12.32
C SER A 53 -2.79 17.27 11.09
N ARG A 54 -4.04 17.03 10.64
CA ARG A 54 -4.30 16.24 9.44
C ARG A 54 -3.85 16.94 8.16
N ASP A 55 -4.05 18.24 8.08
CA ASP A 55 -3.69 19.03 6.88
C ASP A 55 -2.19 19.02 6.62
N VAL A 56 -1.37 19.02 7.67
CA VAL A 56 0.10 18.91 7.53
C VAL A 56 0.50 17.59 6.90
N VAL A 57 -0.06 16.48 7.35
CA VAL A 57 0.28 15.16 6.81
C VAL A 57 -0.29 14.97 5.41
N GLN A 58 -1.49 15.47 5.13
CA GLN A 58 -2.08 15.43 3.78
C GLN A 58 -1.19 16.17 2.77
N ARG A 59 -0.67 17.35 3.14
CA ARG A 59 0.27 18.09 2.29
C ARG A 59 1.56 17.31 2.07
N ALA A 60 2.15 16.73 3.14
CA ALA A 60 3.34 15.91 3.02
C ALA A 60 3.16 14.71 2.06
N LEU A 61 2.01 14.03 2.14
CA LEU A 61 1.69 12.89 1.28
C LEU A 61 1.50 13.32 -0.19
N ALA A 62 0.82 14.45 -0.41
CA ALA A 62 0.69 15.02 -1.75
C ALA A 62 2.06 15.40 -2.35
N ASP A 63 2.91 16.06 -1.58
CA ASP A 63 4.26 16.47 -2.03
C ASP A 63 5.14 15.24 -2.35
N LEU A 64 5.03 14.16 -1.57
CA LEU A 64 5.79 12.93 -1.77
C LEU A 64 5.43 12.20 -3.07
N GLU A 65 4.14 12.11 -3.40
CA GLU A 65 3.68 11.49 -4.64
C GLU A 65 3.72 12.46 -5.83
N GLY A 66 3.88 13.77 -5.59
CA GLY A 66 3.81 14.81 -6.62
C GLY A 66 2.36 15.11 -7.04
N GLY A 67 1.41 14.95 -6.14
CA GLY A 67 -0.01 15.21 -6.35
C GLY A 67 -0.42 16.64 -6.07
N ALA A 68 -1.60 17.03 -6.54
CA ALA A 68 -2.20 18.33 -6.28
C ALA A 68 -2.89 18.41 -4.90
N GLY A 69 -3.24 17.26 -4.31
CA GLY A 69 -3.82 17.17 -2.99
C GLY A 69 -3.95 15.73 -2.50
N ALA A 70 -4.13 15.57 -1.20
CA ALA A 70 -4.34 14.29 -0.55
C ALA A 70 -5.48 14.35 0.46
N VAL A 71 -6.16 13.23 0.65
CA VAL A 71 -7.21 13.04 1.65
C VAL A 71 -6.83 11.89 2.54
N MET A 72 -6.63 12.15 3.81
CA MET A 72 -6.36 11.13 4.80
C MET A 72 -7.65 10.47 5.29
N THR A 73 -7.63 9.15 5.33
CA THR A 73 -8.76 8.31 5.74
C THR A 73 -8.44 7.44 6.95
N SER A 74 -9.47 6.87 7.57
CA SER A 74 -9.34 6.03 8.78
C SER A 74 -8.67 4.66 8.52
N SER A 75 -8.49 4.25 7.27
CA SER A 75 -7.79 3.02 6.87
C SER A 75 -7.50 3.01 5.37
N GLY A 76 -6.61 2.12 4.91
CA GLY A 76 -6.43 1.87 3.47
C GLY A 76 -7.71 1.40 2.78
N MET A 77 -8.52 0.57 3.46
CA MET A 77 -9.83 0.15 2.93
C MET A 77 -10.81 1.31 2.80
N SER A 78 -10.79 2.28 3.72
CA SER A 78 -11.58 3.51 3.60
C SER A 78 -11.12 4.36 2.42
N ALA A 79 -9.82 4.38 2.12
CA ALA A 79 -9.29 5.08 0.93
C ALA A 79 -9.79 4.43 -0.37
N ILE A 80 -9.72 3.11 -0.49
CA ILE A 80 -10.26 2.37 -1.65
C ILE A 80 -11.78 2.59 -1.77
N HIS A 81 -12.51 2.46 -0.66
CA HIS A 81 -13.97 2.69 -0.66
C HIS A 81 -14.33 4.12 -1.07
N LEU A 82 -13.58 5.11 -0.61
CA LEU A 82 -13.78 6.51 -0.99
C LEU A 82 -13.62 6.70 -2.50
N VAL A 83 -12.55 6.15 -3.11
CA VAL A 83 -12.35 6.20 -4.57
C VAL A 83 -13.54 5.59 -5.32
N CYS A 84 -13.98 4.39 -4.92
CA CYS A 84 -15.14 3.76 -5.53
C CYS A 84 -16.42 4.58 -5.38
N THR A 85 -16.64 5.17 -4.20
CA THR A 85 -17.84 5.98 -3.93
C THR A 85 -17.88 7.25 -4.78
N VAL A 86 -16.72 7.88 -4.99
CA VAL A 86 -16.63 9.14 -5.75
C VAL A 86 -16.78 8.90 -7.26
N PHE A 87 -16.08 7.90 -7.78
CA PHE A 87 -15.90 7.76 -9.23
C PHE A 87 -16.77 6.68 -9.89
N LEU A 88 -17.51 5.88 -9.11
CA LEU A 88 -18.40 4.84 -9.64
C LEU A 88 -19.85 5.07 -9.26
N LYS A 89 -20.74 4.79 -10.20
CA LYS A 89 -22.20 4.82 -10.05
C LYS A 89 -22.79 3.44 -10.40
N PRO A 90 -24.04 3.17 -10.03
CA PRO A 90 -24.72 1.95 -10.49
C PRO A 90 -24.63 1.80 -12.01
N GLY A 91 -24.16 0.62 -12.45
CA GLY A 91 -23.93 0.30 -13.86
C GLY A 91 -22.51 0.57 -14.37
N ASP A 92 -21.72 1.43 -13.71
CA ASP A 92 -20.31 1.63 -14.07
C ASP A 92 -19.48 0.36 -13.84
N LEU A 93 -18.38 0.23 -14.59
CA LEU A 93 -17.48 -0.89 -14.51
C LEU A 93 -16.16 -0.49 -13.84
N LEU A 94 -15.78 -1.23 -12.80
CA LEU A 94 -14.44 -1.27 -12.21
C LEU A 94 -13.67 -2.45 -12.82
N VAL A 95 -12.46 -2.20 -13.31
CA VAL A 95 -11.48 -3.25 -13.61
C VAL A 95 -10.45 -3.26 -12.49
N ALA A 96 -10.22 -4.43 -11.89
CA ALA A 96 -9.29 -4.64 -10.78
C ALA A 96 -8.38 -5.84 -11.04
N PRO A 97 -7.16 -5.89 -10.45
CA PRO A 97 -6.30 -7.06 -10.57
C PRO A 97 -6.95 -8.30 -9.98
N HIS A 98 -6.77 -9.45 -10.65
CA HIS A 98 -7.30 -10.74 -10.18
C HIS A 98 -6.64 -11.23 -8.87
N ASP A 99 -5.44 -10.73 -8.60
CA ASP A 99 -4.62 -11.01 -7.43
C ASP A 99 -4.44 -9.78 -6.51
N CYS A 100 -5.40 -8.85 -6.54
CA CYS A 100 -5.36 -7.69 -5.62
C CYS A 100 -5.53 -8.12 -4.16
N TYR A 101 -5.17 -7.21 -3.25
CA TYR A 101 -5.34 -7.42 -1.81
C TYR A 101 -6.70 -8.01 -1.47
N GLY A 102 -6.72 -9.06 -0.63
CA GLY A 102 -7.94 -9.80 -0.29
C GLY A 102 -9.07 -8.94 0.30
N GLY A 103 -8.73 -7.84 0.99
CA GLY A 103 -9.70 -6.85 1.47
C GLY A 103 -10.37 -6.09 0.33
N SER A 104 -9.61 -5.67 -0.65
CA SER A 104 -10.10 -4.99 -1.86
C SER A 104 -10.98 -5.92 -2.68
N TYR A 105 -10.55 -7.16 -2.88
CA TYR A 105 -11.36 -8.19 -3.55
C TYR A 105 -12.73 -8.36 -2.88
N ARG A 106 -12.76 -8.57 -1.55
CA ARG A 106 -14.02 -8.74 -0.80
C ARG A 106 -14.93 -7.52 -0.90
N LEU A 107 -14.36 -6.32 -0.83
CA LEU A 107 -15.11 -5.07 -0.95
C LEU A 107 -15.77 -4.96 -2.33
N PHE A 108 -14.99 -5.15 -3.40
CA PHE A 108 -15.48 -5.01 -4.78
C PHE A 108 -16.54 -6.05 -5.13
N ASP A 109 -16.29 -7.31 -4.79
CA ASP A 109 -17.25 -8.40 -5.02
C ASP A 109 -18.56 -8.15 -4.25
N SER A 110 -18.47 -7.75 -2.97
CA SER A 110 -19.64 -7.50 -2.14
C SER A 110 -20.47 -6.30 -2.63
N LEU A 111 -19.83 -5.19 -3.01
CA LEU A 111 -20.52 -4.01 -3.51
C LEU A 111 -21.11 -4.24 -4.91
N SER A 112 -20.42 -5.01 -5.76
CA SER A 112 -20.94 -5.42 -7.07
C SER A 112 -22.20 -6.29 -6.93
N LYS A 113 -22.20 -7.27 -6.03
CA LYS A 113 -23.37 -8.10 -5.72
C LYS A 113 -24.55 -7.29 -5.17
N ARG A 114 -24.29 -6.16 -4.55
CA ARG A 114 -25.33 -5.22 -4.06
C ARG A 114 -25.79 -4.21 -5.12
N GLY A 115 -25.22 -4.27 -6.33
CA GLY A 115 -25.59 -3.38 -7.44
C GLY A 115 -24.99 -1.97 -7.36
N ALA A 116 -23.96 -1.75 -6.53
CA ALA A 116 -23.31 -0.45 -6.43
C ALA A 116 -22.55 -0.09 -7.72
N TYR A 117 -21.93 -1.08 -8.35
CA TYR A 117 -21.23 -1.01 -9.63
C TYR A 117 -20.95 -2.44 -10.13
N ARG A 118 -20.43 -2.60 -11.34
CA ARG A 118 -19.92 -3.89 -11.86
C ARG A 118 -18.42 -3.99 -11.57
N VAL A 119 -17.89 -5.21 -11.41
CA VAL A 119 -16.46 -5.46 -11.30
C VAL A 119 -16.00 -6.58 -12.23
N LEU A 120 -14.84 -6.39 -12.88
CA LEU A 120 -14.07 -7.44 -13.56
C LEU A 120 -12.71 -7.57 -12.91
N PHE A 121 -12.38 -8.78 -12.48
CA PHE A 121 -11.04 -9.14 -12.00
C PHE A 121 -10.22 -9.69 -13.16
N VAL A 122 -9.08 -9.06 -13.46
CA VAL A 122 -8.30 -9.28 -14.68
C VAL A 122 -6.83 -9.49 -14.36
N ASP A 123 -6.20 -10.44 -15.03
CA ASP A 123 -4.74 -10.50 -15.05
C ASP A 123 -4.20 -9.32 -15.87
N GLN A 124 -3.79 -8.27 -15.18
CA GLN A 124 -3.25 -7.05 -15.81
C GLN A 124 -1.85 -7.24 -16.40
N GLY A 125 -1.17 -8.33 -16.08
CA GLY A 125 0.06 -8.76 -16.72
C GLY A 125 -0.17 -9.50 -18.06
N ASN A 126 -1.43 -9.78 -18.41
CA ASN A 126 -1.82 -10.37 -19.70
C ASN A 126 -2.43 -9.29 -20.61
N PRO A 127 -1.72 -8.84 -21.66
CA PRO A 127 -2.19 -7.75 -22.53
C PRO A 127 -3.53 -8.04 -23.22
N GLN A 128 -3.80 -9.30 -23.59
CA GLN A 128 -5.04 -9.68 -24.26
C GLN A 128 -6.23 -9.61 -23.27
N ALA A 129 -6.04 -10.07 -22.05
CA ALA A 129 -7.07 -9.99 -21.01
C ALA A 129 -7.38 -8.53 -20.62
N LEU A 130 -6.35 -7.70 -20.49
CA LEU A 130 -6.50 -6.27 -20.22
C LEU A 130 -7.23 -5.57 -21.36
N ALA A 131 -6.83 -5.79 -22.62
CA ALA A 131 -7.47 -5.19 -23.80
C ALA A 131 -8.96 -5.58 -23.89
N ALA A 132 -9.30 -6.84 -23.61
CA ALA A 132 -10.69 -7.32 -23.59
C ALA A 132 -11.51 -6.60 -22.51
N ALA A 133 -10.95 -6.42 -21.31
CA ALA A 133 -11.62 -5.69 -20.23
C ALA A 133 -11.80 -4.20 -20.54
N LEU A 134 -10.82 -3.55 -21.15
CA LEU A 134 -10.90 -2.14 -21.55
C LEU A 134 -11.91 -1.91 -22.68
N ALA A 135 -12.14 -2.90 -23.55
CA ALA A 135 -13.17 -2.83 -24.60
C ALA A 135 -14.60 -2.73 -24.01
N GLU A 136 -14.82 -3.16 -22.75
CA GLU A 136 -16.09 -2.95 -22.03
C GLU A 136 -16.28 -1.52 -21.50
N LYS A 137 -15.33 -0.61 -21.78
CA LYS A 137 -15.35 0.80 -21.39
C LYS A 137 -15.51 0.99 -19.87
N PRO A 138 -14.55 0.50 -19.06
CA PRO A 138 -14.57 0.72 -17.62
C PRO A 138 -14.56 2.21 -17.29
N LYS A 139 -15.11 2.56 -16.13
CA LYS A 139 -15.04 3.91 -15.59
C LYS A 139 -13.79 4.13 -14.75
N LEU A 140 -13.34 3.05 -14.08
CA LEU A 140 -12.18 3.07 -13.19
C LEU A 140 -11.36 1.79 -13.38
N VAL A 141 -10.03 1.93 -13.41
CA VAL A 141 -9.08 0.84 -13.43
C VAL A 141 -8.20 0.94 -12.18
N LEU A 142 -8.29 -0.05 -11.30
CA LEU A 142 -7.36 -0.20 -10.17
C LEU A 142 -6.15 -0.98 -10.63
N ILE A 143 -4.96 -0.50 -10.26
CA ILE A 143 -3.66 -1.16 -10.45
C ILE A 143 -3.06 -1.39 -9.07
N GLU A 144 -2.56 -2.59 -8.79
CA GLU A 144 -1.79 -2.89 -7.59
C GLU A 144 -0.46 -3.53 -8.02
N THR A 145 0.66 -2.84 -7.79
CA THR A 145 1.97 -3.31 -8.24
C THR A 145 3.11 -2.78 -7.36
N PRO A 146 4.00 -3.67 -6.84
CA PRO A 146 3.93 -5.14 -6.92
C PRO A 146 2.68 -5.71 -6.26
N SER A 147 2.13 -6.82 -6.81
CA SER A 147 0.92 -7.44 -6.28
C SER A 147 1.17 -8.19 -4.96
N ASN A 148 0.12 -8.37 -4.17
CA ASN A 148 0.15 -9.12 -2.93
C ASN A 148 -0.60 -10.47 -3.09
N PRO A 149 0.05 -11.64 -2.92
CA PRO A 149 1.35 -11.84 -2.27
C PRO A 149 2.51 -12.16 -3.23
N LEU A 150 2.27 -12.32 -4.53
CA LEU A 150 3.24 -12.90 -5.47
C LEU A 150 4.23 -11.90 -6.06
N LEU A 151 4.13 -10.62 -5.69
CA LEU A 151 5.06 -9.55 -6.07
C LEU A 151 5.25 -9.42 -7.59
N ARG A 152 4.18 -9.68 -8.36
CA ARG A 152 4.15 -9.44 -9.80
C ARG A 152 4.17 -7.94 -10.07
N VAL A 153 4.93 -7.55 -11.08
CA VAL A 153 5.03 -6.15 -11.46
C VAL A 153 4.41 -5.96 -12.84
N VAL A 154 3.53 -4.96 -12.95
CA VAL A 154 2.90 -4.54 -14.19
C VAL A 154 3.34 -3.13 -14.56
N ASP A 155 3.28 -2.80 -15.85
CA ASP A 155 3.64 -1.48 -16.37
C ASP A 155 2.54 -0.48 -16.11
N ILE A 156 2.78 0.43 -15.15
CA ILE A 156 1.80 1.45 -14.76
C ILE A 156 1.51 2.38 -15.93
N GLN A 157 2.55 2.83 -16.67
CA GLN A 157 2.36 3.78 -17.74
C GLN A 157 1.54 3.17 -18.88
N GLU A 158 1.89 1.95 -19.32
CA GLU A 158 1.16 1.25 -20.37
C GLU A 158 -0.32 1.05 -20.01
N ILE A 159 -0.60 0.62 -18.76
CA ILE A 159 -1.98 0.43 -18.31
C ILE A 159 -2.73 1.76 -18.21
N CYS A 160 -2.08 2.84 -17.72
CA CYS A 160 -2.70 4.16 -17.66
C CYS A 160 -3.04 4.69 -19.05
N ASP A 161 -2.09 4.62 -20.00
CA ASP A 161 -2.30 5.09 -21.37
C ASP A 161 -3.46 4.33 -22.04
N ALA A 162 -3.49 3.01 -21.92
CA ALA A 162 -4.56 2.18 -22.46
C ALA A 162 -5.93 2.47 -21.79
N SER A 163 -5.94 2.69 -20.48
CA SER A 163 -7.15 3.02 -19.72
C SER A 163 -7.71 4.37 -20.10
N HIS A 164 -6.84 5.38 -20.24
CA HIS A 164 -7.23 6.71 -20.69
C HIS A 164 -7.78 6.69 -22.13
N ALA A 165 -7.19 5.91 -23.03
CA ALA A 165 -7.71 5.72 -24.37
C ALA A 165 -9.12 5.08 -24.38
N ALA A 166 -9.45 4.27 -23.38
CA ALA A 166 -10.78 3.70 -23.15
C ALA A 166 -11.74 4.66 -22.41
N GLY A 167 -11.28 5.82 -21.94
CA GLY A 167 -12.05 6.81 -21.19
C GLY A 167 -12.18 6.52 -19.69
N ALA A 168 -11.30 5.66 -19.14
CA ALA A 168 -11.29 5.31 -17.73
C ALA A 168 -10.29 6.14 -16.93
N LEU A 169 -10.62 6.43 -15.67
CA LEU A 169 -9.66 6.91 -14.67
C LEU A 169 -8.83 5.73 -14.14
N THR A 170 -7.62 6.03 -13.68
CA THR A 170 -6.70 5.06 -13.09
C THR A 170 -6.39 5.38 -11.63
N VAL A 171 -6.36 4.35 -10.80
CA VAL A 171 -5.91 4.44 -9.41
C VAL A 171 -4.88 3.36 -9.13
N VAL A 172 -3.74 3.74 -8.56
CA VAL A 172 -2.65 2.81 -8.22
C VAL A 172 -2.57 2.65 -6.71
N ASP A 173 -2.65 1.42 -6.22
CA ASP A 173 -2.26 1.10 -4.85
C ASP A 173 -0.74 0.98 -4.78
N ASN A 174 -0.10 1.99 -4.19
CA ASN A 174 1.36 2.08 -4.06
C ASN A 174 1.86 1.71 -2.64
N THR A 175 1.08 0.94 -1.91
CA THR A 175 1.35 0.60 -0.51
C THR A 175 2.68 -0.12 -0.33
N PHE A 176 3.06 -1.05 -1.23
CA PHE A 176 4.25 -1.90 -1.08
C PHE A 176 5.57 -1.16 -1.31
N LEU A 177 5.60 -0.20 -2.20
CA LEU A 177 6.82 0.52 -2.55
C LEU A 177 6.93 1.89 -1.90
N SER A 178 5.82 2.47 -1.47
CA SER A 178 5.75 3.85 -1.01
C SER A 178 6.23 4.86 -2.09
N PRO A 179 6.03 6.16 -1.90
CA PRO A 179 6.54 7.14 -2.85
C PRO A 179 8.08 7.16 -2.96
N VAL A 180 8.79 6.52 -2.02
CA VAL A 180 10.25 6.42 -2.05
C VAL A 180 10.75 5.58 -3.21
N LEU A 181 10.09 4.47 -3.49
CA LEU A 181 10.52 3.51 -4.51
C LEU A 181 9.68 3.55 -5.79
N GLN A 182 8.48 4.14 -5.77
CA GLN A 182 7.63 4.26 -6.95
C GLN A 182 6.72 5.49 -6.84
N GLN A 183 6.55 6.22 -7.92
CA GLN A 183 5.70 7.42 -7.99
C GLN A 183 4.69 7.31 -9.15
N PRO A 184 3.55 6.65 -8.94
CA PRO A 184 2.58 6.34 -9.99
C PRO A 184 2.01 7.56 -10.73
N LEU A 185 1.84 8.71 -10.06
CA LEU A 185 1.35 9.93 -10.71
C LEU A 185 2.29 10.41 -11.82
N LYS A 186 3.61 10.16 -11.70
CA LYS A 186 4.58 10.45 -12.75
C LYS A 186 4.51 9.48 -13.92
N LEU A 187 3.96 8.29 -13.69
CA LEU A 187 3.76 7.24 -14.68
C LEU A 187 2.36 7.27 -15.32
N GLY A 188 1.62 8.35 -15.09
CA GLY A 188 0.33 8.56 -15.76
C GLY A 188 -0.90 8.37 -14.87
N ALA A 189 -0.81 7.75 -13.71
CA ALA A 189 -1.96 7.54 -12.82
C ALA A 189 -2.70 8.85 -12.48
N ASP A 190 -4.02 8.77 -12.32
CA ASP A 190 -4.86 9.89 -11.89
C ASP A 190 -4.93 9.99 -10.37
N LEU A 191 -4.92 8.83 -9.72
CA LEU A 191 -5.04 8.68 -8.27
C LEU A 191 -4.01 7.67 -7.76
N VAL A 192 -3.54 7.89 -6.53
CA VAL A 192 -2.73 6.93 -5.77
C VAL A 192 -3.39 6.68 -4.43
N VAL A 193 -3.47 5.43 -4.01
CA VAL A 193 -3.92 5.06 -2.67
C VAL A 193 -2.79 4.40 -1.90
N HIS A 194 -2.79 4.60 -0.58
CA HIS A 194 -1.93 3.87 0.34
C HIS A 194 -2.71 3.40 1.56
N SER A 195 -2.38 2.21 2.01
CA SER A 195 -2.52 1.90 3.42
C SER A 195 -1.37 2.56 4.18
N CYS A 196 -1.64 3.70 4.81
CA CYS A 196 -0.65 4.41 5.62
C CYS A 196 -0.18 3.60 6.83
N THR A 197 -0.97 2.59 7.23
CA THR A 197 -0.67 1.59 8.26
C THR A 197 0.68 0.89 8.04
N LYS A 198 1.14 0.82 6.78
CA LYS A 198 2.31 0.08 6.32
C LYS A 198 3.58 0.96 6.38
N TYR A 199 4.38 0.96 5.34
CA TYR A 199 5.65 1.69 5.26
C TYR A 199 5.57 3.17 5.63
N LEU A 200 4.47 3.87 5.28
CA LEU A 200 4.35 5.30 5.54
C LEU A 200 4.41 5.61 7.03
N ASN A 201 3.66 4.90 7.86
CA ASN A 201 3.77 4.98 9.32
C ASN A 201 4.99 4.20 9.83
N GLY A 202 5.09 2.91 9.49
CA GLY A 202 6.24 2.05 9.71
C GLY A 202 6.48 1.62 11.17
N HIS A 203 5.55 1.87 12.10
CA HIS A 203 5.74 1.58 13.53
C HIS A 203 4.64 0.70 14.13
N SER A 204 3.77 0.12 13.29
CA SER A 204 2.72 -0.85 13.67
C SER A 204 1.74 -0.36 14.74
N ASP A 205 1.57 0.95 14.89
CA ASP A 205 0.78 1.63 15.93
C ASP A 205 -0.34 2.53 15.39
N VAL A 206 -0.51 2.62 14.06
CA VAL A 206 -1.54 3.44 13.39
C VAL A 206 -2.25 2.63 12.32
N VAL A 207 -3.57 2.70 12.29
CA VAL A 207 -4.40 2.27 11.15
C VAL A 207 -4.90 3.51 10.42
N ALA A 208 -4.42 3.70 9.19
CA ALA A 208 -4.79 4.86 8.38
C ALA A 208 -4.67 4.56 6.88
N GLY A 209 -5.26 5.42 6.06
CA GLY A 209 -5.13 5.39 4.62
C GLY A 209 -5.07 6.80 4.02
N THR A 210 -4.76 6.87 2.75
CA THR A 210 -4.80 8.13 2.00
C THR A 210 -5.14 7.89 0.54
N VAL A 211 -5.79 8.88 -0.05
CA VAL A 211 -5.93 9.03 -1.51
C VAL A 211 -5.22 10.31 -1.91
N ILE A 212 -4.28 10.20 -2.84
CA ILE A 212 -3.60 11.35 -3.45
C ILE A 212 -4.10 11.49 -4.87
N SER A 213 -4.40 12.70 -5.31
CA SER A 213 -4.88 12.97 -6.67
C SER A 213 -3.91 13.82 -7.46
N LYS A 214 -3.87 13.58 -8.77
CA LYS A 214 -3.10 14.35 -9.74
C LYS A 214 -3.65 15.78 -9.93
N THR A 215 -4.96 15.96 -9.76
CA THR A 215 -5.65 17.22 -9.99
C THR A 215 -6.28 17.78 -8.73
N ALA A 216 -6.35 19.10 -8.62
CA ALA A 216 -7.01 19.80 -7.50
C ALA A 216 -8.54 19.56 -7.50
N GLU A 217 -9.15 19.35 -8.66
CA GLU A 217 -10.56 19.03 -8.81
C GLU A 217 -10.90 17.72 -8.10
N HIS A 218 -10.20 16.64 -8.44
CA HIS A 218 -10.39 15.35 -7.78
C HIS A 218 -10.06 15.40 -6.28
N ALA A 219 -9.04 16.17 -5.87
CA ALA A 219 -8.73 16.34 -4.44
C ALA A 219 -9.90 16.98 -3.69
N THR A 220 -10.51 18.01 -4.28
CA THR A 220 -11.66 18.71 -3.70
C THR A 220 -12.88 17.78 -3.60
N GLU A 221 -13.16 17.02 -4.64
CA GLU A 221 -14.29 16.08 -4.67
C GLU A 221 -14.10 14.95 -3.65
N LEU A 222 -12.90 14.37 -3.59
CA LEU A 222 -12.54 13.36 -2.59
C LEU A 222 -12.68 13.89 -1.16
N ALA A 223 -12.21 15.10 -0.88
CA ALA A 223 -12.33 15.72 0.44
C ALA A 223 -13.80 15.98 0.83
N TRP A 224 -14.62 16.43 -0.12
CA TRP A 224 -16.04 16.63 0.10
C TRP A 224 -16.75 15.31 0.46
N TRP A 225 -16.50 14.26 -0.32
CA TRP A 225 -17.08 12.93 -0.05
C TRP A 225 -16.57 12.32 1.24
N ALA A 226 -15.26 12.41 1.53
CA ALA A 226 -14.69 11.90 2.78
C ALA A 226 -15.35 12.53 4.00
N ASN A 227 -15.63 13.85 3.96
CA ASN A 227 -16.39 14.53 5.01
C ASN A 227 -17.82 13.99 5.12
N ASN A 228 -18.53 13.80 4.00
CA ASN A 228 -19.94 13.40 4.00
C ASN A 228 -20.15 11.95 4.46
N ILE A 229 -19.31 11.02 4.04
CA ILE A 229 -19.39 9.61 4.47
C ILE A 229 -18.64 9.34 5.77
N GLY A 230 -17.88 10.31 6.28
CA GLY A 230 -17.25 10.24 7.60
C GLY A 230 -16.01 9.35 7.69
N VAL A 231 -15.27 9.14 6.60
CA VAL A 231 -14.08 8.26 6.55
C VAL A 231 -12.75 9.00 6.80
N THR A 232 -12.78 10.17 7.38
CA THR A 232 -11.60 11.02 7.62
C THR A 232 -10.69 10.47 8.71
N GLY A 233 -9.37 10.67 8.55
CA GLY A 233 -8.37 10.27 9.53
C GLY A 233 -8.41 11.11 10.82
N ALA A 234 -8.07 10.50 11.97
CA ALA A 234 -7.99 11.18 13.25
C ALA A 234 -6.76 12.09 13.36
N ALA A 235 -6.84 13.12 14.21
CA ALA A 235 -5.76 14.09 14.40
C ALA A 235 -4.51 13.45 15.03
N PHE A 236 -4.68 12.57 16.01
CA PHE A 236 -3.58 11.91 16.70
C PHE A 236 -2.86 10.93 15.77
N ASP A 237 -3.60 10.10 15.03
CA ASP A 237 -3.04 9.18 14.04
C ASP A 237 -2.32 9.94 12.93
N SER A 238 -2.85 11.12 12.54
CA SER A 238 -2.18 12.02 11.57
C SER A 238 -0.83 12.51 12.09
N TYR A 239 -0.74 12.86 13.37
CA TYR A 239 0.52 13.25 13.99
C TYR A 239 1.54 12.11 14.04
N LEU A 240 1.10 10.90 14.45
CA LEU A 240 1.96 9.71 14.47
C LEU A 240 2.44 9.36 13.06
N LEU A 241 1.56 9.41 12.08
CA LEU A 241 1.92 9.19 10.68
C LEU A 241 2.96 10.23 10.20
N LEU A 242 2.77 11.53 10.50
CA LEU A 242 3.76 12.54 10.16
C LEU A 242 5.13 12.25 10.80
N ARG A 243 5.13 11.79 12.05
CA ARG A 243 6.33 11.36 12.77
C ARG A 243 7.00 10.16 12.08
N GLY A 244 6.21 9.16 11.67
CA GLY A 244 6.69 7.99 10.92
C GLY A 244 7.29 8.37 9.56
N LEU A 245 6.65 9.28 8.82
CA LEU A 245 7.13 9.76 7.52
C LEU A 245 8.55 10.35 7.60
N ARG A 246 8.94 11.01 8.69
CA ARG A 246 10.25 11.64 8.82
C ARG A 246 11.44 10.68 8.71
N THR A 247 11.21 9.39 8.97
CA THR A 247 12.22 8.35 8.82
C THR A 247 11.93 7.40 7.66
N LEU A 248 10.92 7.68 6.83
CA LEU A 248 10.49 6.78 5.76
C LEU A 248 11.63 6.40 4.82
N THR A 249 12.39 7.37 4.32
CA THR A 249 13.44 7.13 3.32
C THR A 249 14.58 6.27 3.86
N VAL A 250 14.99 6.48 5.11
CA VAL A 250 16.07 5.69 5.73
C VAL A 250 15.58 4.28 6.09
N ARG A 251 14.32 4.14 6.56
CA ARG A 251 13.74 2.83 6.85
C ARG A 251 13.60 1.98 5.58
N VAL A 252 12.98 2.53 4.55
CA VAL A 252 12.76 1.80 3.28
C VAL A 252 14.08 1.39 2.64
N LYS A 253 15.11 2.24 2.71
CA LYS A 253 16.45 1.90 2.20
C LYS A 253 17.04 0.71 2.97
N GLN A 254 17.06 0.76 4.29
CA GLN A 254 17.63 -0.32 5.12
C GLN A 254 16.82 -1.62 4.98
N GLN A 255 15.50 -1.53 5.01
CA GLN A 255 14.63 -2.71 4.82
C GLN A 255 14.88 -3.39 3.48
N GLN A 256 15.08 -2.62 2.40
CA GLN A 256 15.42 -3.17 1.09
C GLN A 256 16.79 -3.83 1.06
N GLU A 257 17.81 -3.23 1.70
CA GLU A 257 19.15 -3.82 1.82
C GLU A 257 19.08 -5.17 2.54
N ASN A 258 18.36 -5.21 3.66
CA ASN A 258 18.14 -6.46 4.42
C ASN A 258 17.38 -7.50 3.57
N ALA A 259 16.35 -7.08 2.85
CA ALA A 259 15.58 -7.98 1.98
C ALA A 259 16.43 -8.60 0.88
N LEU A 260 17.33 -7.85 0.24
CA LEU A 260 18.21 -8.37 -0.78
C LEU A 260 19.21 -9.40 -0.23
N ALA A 261 19.71 -9.21 1.00
CA ALA A 261 20.54 -10.19 1.68
C ALA A 261 19.75 -11.49 1.94
N ILE A 262 18.52 -11.38 2.44
CA ILE A 262 17.63 -12.52 2.68
C ILE A 262 17.26 -13.23 1.38
N VAL A 263 16.97 -12.50 0.29
CA VAL A 263 16.71 -13.10 -1.04
C VAL A 263 17.89 -13.96 -1.48
N THR A 264 19.11 -13.44 -1.35
CA THR A 264 20.33 -14.18 -1.71
C THR A 264 20.49 -15.46 -0.88
N TYR A 265 20.17 -15.42 0.41
CA TYR A 265 20.16 -16.59 1.29
C TYR A 265 19.08 -17.60 0.88
N LEU A 266 17.84 -17.14 0.65
CA LEU A 266 16.70 -18.01 0.32
C LEU A 266 16.86 -18.74 -1.02
N GLN A 267 17.58 -18.15 -2.00
CA GLN A 267 17.90 -18.81 -3.27
C GLN A 267 18.71 -20.10 -3.11
N GLN A 268 19.39 -20.25 -1.98
CA GLN A 268 20.25 -21.41 -1.70
C GLN A 268 19.59 -22.45 -0.79
N GLN A 269 18.35 -22.18 -0.32
CA GLN A 269 17.67 -23.04 0.64
C GLN A 269 16.95 -24.22 -0.05
N PRO A 270 17.27 -25.48 0.30
CA PRO A 270 16.63 -26.65 -0.30
C PRO A 270 15.13 -26.74 -0.04
N LEU A 271 14.63 -26.16 1.06
CA LEU A 271 13.21 -26.13 1.42
C LEU A 271 12.47 -24.91 0.85
N VAL A 272 13.10 -24.15 -0.04
CA VAL A 272 12.45 -23.08 -0.82
C VAL A 272 12.24 -23.58 -2.25
N LYS A 273 11.00 -23.96 -2.54
CA LYS A 273 10.61 -24.48 -3.85
C LYS A 273 10.57 -23.40 -4.93
N LYS A 274 10.09 -22.21 -4.56
CA LYS A 274 9.99 -21.06 -5.44
C LYS A 274 10.09 -19.77 -4.63
N LEU A 275 10.84 -18.81 -5.15
CA LEU A 275 11.07 -17.52 -4.52
C LEU A 275 10.48 -16.42 -5.42
N TYR A 276 9.82 -15.44 -4.81
CA TYR A 276 9.22 -14.29 -5.49
C TYR A 276 9.80 -13.01 -4.90
N HIS A 277 10.48 -12.25 -5.71
CA HIS A 277 10.96 -10.90 -5.38
C HIS A 277 11.25 -10.14 -6.68
N PRO A 278 10.90 -8.85 -6.83
CA PRO A 278 11.07 -8.13 -8.08
C PRO A 278 12.53 -7.99 -8.56
N SER A 279 13.53 -8.20 -7.69
CA SER A 279 14.95 -8.22 -8.08
C SER A 279 15.38 -9.47 -8.85
N LEU A 280 14.59 -10.53 -8.81
CA LEU A 280 14.92 -11.80 -9.46
C LEU A 280 14.54 -11.73 -10.94
N PRO A 281 15.47 -12.09 -11.89
CA PRO A 281 15.18 -12.04 -13.32
C PRO A 281 13.99 -12.89 -13.76
N GLU A 282 13.72 -13.99 -13.05
CA GLU A 282 12.60 -14.89 -13.29
C GLU A 282 11.27 -14.39 -12.71
N ASN A 283 11.28 -13.33 -11.89
CA ASN A 283 10.05 -12.78 -11.34
C ASN A 283 9.26 -12.04 -12.44
N GLN A 284 7.95 -12.29 -12.48
CA GLN A 284 7.09 -11.65 -13.48
C GLN A 284 7.15 -10.13 -13.37
N GLY A 285 7.58 -9.46 -14.44
CA GLY A 285 7.72 -8.01 -14.50
C GLY A 285 9.04 -7.47 -13.93
N HIS A 286 10.11 -8.30 -13.80
CA HIS A 286 11.43 -7.84 -13.37
C HIS A 286 11.96 -6.67 -14.20
N GLU A 287 11.91 -6.77 -15.52
CA GLU A 287 12.39 -5.70 -16.42
C GLU A 287 11.55 -4.42 -16.28
N ILE A 288 10.25 -4.57 -16.00
CA ILE A 288 9.37 -3.45 -15.69
C ILE A 288 9.80 -2.80 -14.37
N ALA A 289 10.05 -3.59 -13.34
CA ALA A 289 10.55 -3.09 -12.06
C ALA A 289 11.85 -2.30 -12.23
N CYS A 290 12.81 -2.81 -13.00
CA CYS A 290 14.08 -2.14 -13.27
C CYS A 290 13.94 -0.75 -13.92
N ARG A 291 12.91 -0.53 -14.74
CA ARG A 291 12.74 0.78 -15.42
C ARG A 291 11.78 1.74 -14.73
N GLN A 292 10.77 1.25 -14.00
CA GLN A 292 9.75 2.13 -13.40
C GLN A 292 9.95 2.38 -11.91
N GLN A 293 10.72 1.55 -11.19
CA GLN A 293 10.92 1.62 -9.76
C GLN A 293 12.32 2.12 -9.41
N TYR A 294 12.46 2.76 -8.26
CA TYR A 294 13.76 3.20 -7.71
C TYR A 294 14.39 2.13 -6.79
N GLY A 295 13.82 0.94 -6.76
CA GLY A 295 14.23 -0.22 -6.00
C GLY A 295 13.14 -1.28 -5.98
N PHE A 296 13.43 -2.43 -5.36
CA PHE A 296 12.61 -3.63 -5.43
C PHE A 296 11.73 -3.85 -4.18
N GLY A 297 11.88 -3.00 -3.14
CA GLY A 297 11.13 -3.10 -1.90
C GLY A 297 11.69 -4.12 -0.91
N ALA A 298 10.92 -4.37 0.15
CA ALA A 298 11.33 -5.24 1.24
C ALA A 298 10.31 -6.35 1.56
N MET A 299 9.44 -6.66 0.59
CA MET A 299 8.55 -7.80 0.66
C MET A 299 9.15 -8.97 -0.09
N ILE A 300 9.10 -10.15 0.50
CA ILE A 300 9.56 -11.40 -0.10
C ILE A 300 8.42 -12.42 0.04
N SER A 301 8.21 -13.25 -0.97
CA SER A 301 7.34 -14.42 -0.83
C SER A 301 8.05 -15.66 -1.33
N PHE A 302 7.80 -16.80 -0.68
CA PHE A 302 8.35 -18.07 -1.13
C PHE A 302 7.42 -19.24 -0.84
N GLU A 303 7.48 -20.26 -1.68
CA GLU A 303 6.81 -21.52 -1.47
C GLU A 303 7.71 -22.45 -0.65
N PHE A 304 7.23 -22.86 0.52
CA PHE A 304 7.94 -23.81 1.37
C PHE A 304 7.79 -25.24 0.79
N ASP A 305 8.91 -25.96 0.67
CA ASP A 305 8.92 -27.35 0.18
C ASP A 305 8.81 -28.32 1.35
N GLY A 306 7.61 -28.70 1.68
CA GLY A 306 7.29 -29.60 2.78
C GLY A 306 5.79 -29.74 2.99
N ASP A 307 5.42 -30.68 3.84
CA ASP A 307 4.05 -30.84 4.30
C ASP A 307 3.67 -29.78 5.36
N GLU A 308 2.41 -29.75 5.74
CA GLU A 308 1.89 -28.81 6.74
C GLU A 308 2.58 -28.97 8.10
N ALA A 309 2.98 -30.17 8.50
CA ALA A 309 3.64 -30.40 9.79
C ALA A 309 5.04 -29.77 9.83
N ARG A 310 5.81 -29.91 8.73
CA ARG A 310 7.10 -29.26 8.55
C ARG A 310 6.98 -27.73 8.51
N LEU A 311 5.99 -27.23 7.75
CA LEU A 311 5.73 -25.80 7.66
C LEU A 311 5.40 -25.20 9.04
N ARG A 312 4.53 -25.86 9.81
CA ARG A 312 4.20 -25.44 11.18
C ARG A 312 5.42 -25.45 12.08
N HIS A 313 6.28 -26.47 11.95
CA HIS A 313 7.51 -26.53 12.73
C HIS A 313 8.47 -25.42 12.35
N PHE A 314 8.71 -25.18 11.05
CA PHE A 314 9.48 -24.03 10.58
C PHE A 314 9.00 -22.72 11.22
N LEU A 315 7.70 -22.43 11.14
CA LEU A 315 7.13 -21.21 11.70
C LEU A 315 7.27 -21.12 13.23
N SER A 316 7.22 -22.25 13.96
CA SER A 316 7.35 -22.27 15.43
C SER A 316 8.77 -22.05 15.93
N GLU A 317 9.77 -22.29 15.09
CA GLU A 317 11.19 -22.14 15.45
C GLU A 317 11.73 -20.72 15.22
N LEU A 318 11.03 -19.89 14.45
CA LEU A 318 11.39 -18.49 14.25
C LEU A 318 11.30 -17.70 15.57
N LYS A 319 12.29 -16.86 15.84
CA LYS A 319 12.39 -16.02 17.05
C LYS A 319 12.33 -14.53 16.76
N LEU A 320 12.86 -14.11 15.61
CA LEU A 320 12.88 -12.71 15.18
C LEU A 320 11.71 -12.38 14.24
N PHE A 321 11.40 -13.29 13.32
CA PHE A 321 10.23 -13.13 12.46
C PHE A 321 8.95 -13.47 13.22
N THR A 322 8.12 -12.46 13.47
CA THR A 322 6.83 -12.67 14.13
C THR A 322 5.79 -13.16 13.13
N LEU A 323 5.11 -14.27 13.46
CA LEU A 323 3.97 -14.77 12.68
C LEU A 323 2.77 -13.85 12.89
N ALA A 324 2.56 -12.91 11.98
CA ALA A 324 1.50 -11.92 12.09
C ALA A 324 1.05 -11.41 10.70
N GLU A 325 -0.14 -10.84 10.66
CA GLU A 325 -0.59 -10.04 9.51
C GLU A 325 0.07 -8.66 9.54
N SER A 326 -0.09 -7.91 8.47
CA SER A 326 0.51 -6.62 8.22
C SER A 326 1.88 -6.72 7.52
N LEU A 327 2.55 -5.58 7.36
CA LEU A 327 3.83 -5.43 6.68
C LEU A 327 4.38 -4.00 6.82
N GLY A 328 5.63 -3.82 6.46
CA GLY A 328 6.26 -2.49 6.31
C GLY A 328 6.60 -1.79 7.62
N GLY A 329 6.46 -2.48 8.76
CA GLY A 329 6.92 -2.02 10.07
C GLY A 329 8.44 -2.08 10.21
N VAL A 330 8.95 -1.56 11.33
CA VAL A 330 10.37 -1.65 11.69
C VAL A 330 10.77 -3.08 12.06
N GLU A 331 9.81 -3.89 12.48
CA GLU A 331 9.94 -5.32 12.83
C GLU A 331 9.76 -6.22 11.60
N SER A 332 10.41 -7.39 11.63
CA SER A 332 10.24 -8.44 10.62
C SER A 332 9.02 -9.31 10.90
N LEU A 333 8.15 -9.46 9.91
CA LEU A 333 6.94 -10.27 9.99
C LEU A 333 6.94 -11.38 8.93
N ILE A 334 6.36 -12.52 9.29
CA ILE A 334 6.06 -13.61 8.36
C ILE A 334 4.57 -13.95 8.43
N SER A 335 3.96 -14.29 7.30
CA SER A 335 2.55 -14.71 7.25
C SER A 335 2.37 -15.90 6.32
N HIS A 336 1.52 -16.84 6.74
CA HIS A 336 1.03 -17.92 5.89
C HIS A 336 -0.16 -17.40 5.09
N THR A 337 0.03 -17.19 3.78
CA THR A 337 -0.93 -16.43 2.98
C THR A 337 -2.31 -17.07 2.89
N ALA A 338 -2.37 -18.42 2.77
CA ALA A 338 -3.62 -19.16 2.60
C ALA A 338 -4.55 -19.11 3.83
N THR A 339 -3.99 -19.08 5.06
CA THR A 339 -4.77 -19.08 6.31
C THR A 339 -4.88 -17.72 6.99
N MET A 340 -4.14 -16.71 6.50
CA MET A 340 -4.08 -15.36 7.07
C MET A 340 -4.53 -14.31 6.04
N THR A 341 -3.61 -13.72 5.32
CA THR A 341 -3.87 -12.54 4.46
C THR A 341 -4.88 -12.79 3.33
N HIS A 342 -4.99 -14.03 2.85
CA HIS A 342 -5.90 -14.45 1.77
C HIS A 342 -6.91 -15.52 2.20
N ALA A 343 -7.09 -15.72 3.50
CA ALA A 343 -8.08 -16.67 4.05
C ALA A 343 -9.52 -16.36 3.62
N GLY A 344 -9.83 -15.11 3.33
CA GLY A 344 -11.14 -14.68 2.84
C GLY A 344 -11.40 -14.92 1.35
N MET A 345 -10.41 -15.41 0.57
CA MET A 345 -10.60 -15.80 -0.82
C MET A 345 -11.03 -17.28 -0.90
N ALA A 346 -11.95 -17.59 -1.80
CA ALA A 346 -12.30 -18.98 -2.09
C ALA A 346 -11.07 -19.78 -2.57
N PRO A 347 -10.94 -21.07 -2.23
CA PRO A 347 -9.79 -21.90 -2.65
C PRO A 347 -9.52 -21.87 -4.15
N GLU A 348 -10.58 -21.90 -4.96
CA GLU A 348 -10.50 -21.83 -6.43
C GLU A 348 -9.93 -20.47 -6.89
N ALA A 349 -10.32 -19.38 -6.24
CA ALA A 349 -9.80 -18.03 -6.55
C ALA A 349 -8.33 -17.91 -6.16
N ARG A 350 -7.91 -18.45 -5.00
CA ARG A 350 -6.49 -18.51 -4.62
C ARG A 350 -5.67 -19.30 -5.65
N LYS A 351 -6.17 -20.47 -6.05
CA LYS A 351 -5.52 -21.30 -7.07
C LYS A 351 -5.40 -20.58 -8.42
N ALA A 352 -6.47 -19.91 -8.85
CA ALA A 352 -6.46 -19.11 -10.08
C ALA A 352 -5.46 -17.94 -10.01
N ALA A 353 -5.30 -17.32 -8.84
CA ALA A 353 -4.29 -16.28 -8.59
C ALA A 353 -2.86 -16.84 -8.46
N GLY A 354 -2.67 -18.17 -8.40
CA GLY A 354 -1.39 -18.84 -8.22
C GLY A 354 -0.88 -18.85 -6.77
N ILE A 355 -1.77 -18.64 -5.80
CA ILE A 355 -1.45 -18.65 -4.37
C ILE A 355 -1.56 -20.09 -3.86
N SER A 356 -0.42 -20.71 -3.56
CA SER A 356 -0.36 -22.07 -3.03
C SER A 356 -0.61 -22.11 -1.52
N ASP A 357 -0.98 -23.31 -1.02
CA ASP A 357 -1.19 -23.53 0.42
C ASP A 357 0.14 -23.61 1.22
N SER A 358 1.30 -23.56 0.55
CA SER A 358 2.62 -23.50 1.19
C SER A 358 3.29 -22.12 1.04
N LEU A 359 2.58 -21.13 0.53
CA LEU A 359 3.14 -19.81 0.29
C LEU A 359 3.26 -19.00 1.60
N LEU A 360 4.49 -18.59 1.88
CA LEU A 360 4.84 -17.68 2.96
C LEU A 360 5.17 -16.29 2.39
N ARG A 361 4.76 -15.24 3.10
CA ARG A 361 5.11 -13.85 2.77
C ARG A 361 5.87 -13.25 3.94
N VAL A 362 7.01 -12.66 3.67
CA VAL A 362 7.89 -12.00 4.61
C VAL A 362 7.86 -10.49 4.37
N SER A 363 7.73 -9.72 5.43
CA SER A 363 7.98 -8.29 5.48
C SER A 363 9.25 -8.07 6.27
N VAL A 364 10.30 -7.60 5.62
CA VAL A 364 11.62 -7.46 6.24
C VAL A 364 11.70 -6.13 6.99
N GLY A 365 12.15 -6.19 8.23
CA GLY A 365 12.32 -5.04 9.13
C GLY A 365 13.72 -4.44 9.12
N LEU A 366 14.07 -3.79 10.22
CA LEU A 366 15.32 -3.05 10.42
C LEU A 366 16.34 -3.79 11.28
N GLU A 367 16.03 -4.99 11.72
CA GLU A 367 16.95 -5.83 12.48
C GLU A 367 18.23 -6.06 11.66
N ASP A 368 19.32 -6.47 12.32
CA ASP A 368 20.55 -6.82 11.61
C ASP A 368 20.29 -7.99 10.64
N SER A 369 20.76 -7.85 9.41
CA SER A 369 20.50 -8.85 8.36
C SER A 369 21.14 -10.20 8.65
N GLU A 370 22.29 -10.24 9.35
CA GLU A 370 22.96 -11.48 9.74
C GLU A 370 22.15 -12.22 10.79
N ASP A 371 21.54 -11.50 11.75
CA ASP A 371 20.65 -12.07 12.76
C ASP A 371 19.37 -12.64 12.13
N LEU A 372 18.77 -11.91 11.18
CA LEU A 372 17.59 -12.37 10.44
C LEU A 372 17.88 -13.64 9.63
N ILE A 373 19.03 -13.70 8.98
CA ILE A 373 19.47 -14.89 8.23
C ILE A 373 19.72 -16.06 9.17
N ALA A 374 20.37 -15.83 10.33
CA ALA A 374 20.61 -16.86 11.33
C ALA A 374 19.30 -17.43 11.91
N ASP A 375 18.28 -16.60 12.12
CA ASP A 375 16.95 -17.04 12.57
C ASP A 375 16.26 -17.93 11.53
N LEU A 376 16.31 -17.54 10.24
CA LEU A 376 15.80 -18.37 9.15
C LEU A 376 16.57 -19.68 9.02
N GLU A 377 17.90 -19.65 9.12
CA GLU A 377 18.75 -20.84 9.04
C GLU A 377 18.39 -21.84 10.13
N HIS A 378 18.28 -21.38 11.38
CA HIS A 378 17.84 -22.21 12.51
C HIS A 378 16.49 -22.89 12.23
N ALA A 379 15.50 -22.11 11.78
CA ALA A 379 14.15 -22.62 11.50
C ALA A 379 14.14 -23.64 10.33
N PHE A 380 14.91 -23.39 9.25
CA PHE A 380 15.06 -24.33 8.14
C PHE A 380 15.76 -25.64 8.58
N GLN A 381 16.81 -25.56 9.39
CA GLN A 381 17.50 -26.73 9.91
C GLN A 381 16.58 -27.58 10.79
N ALA A 382 15.83 -26.97 11.68
CA ALA A 382 14.82 -27.65 12.49
C ALA A 382 13.77 -28.37 11.65
N ALA A 383 13.26 -27.70 10.61
CA ALA A 383 12.27 -28.28 9.69
C ALA A 383 12.86 -29.45 8.85
N ALA A 384 14.14 -29.41 8.50
CA ALA A 384 14.78 -30.46 7.69
C ALA A 384 14.98 -31.79 8.47
N THR A 385 15.06 -31.74 9.80
CA THR A 385 15.29 -32.92 10.66
C THR A 385 14.00 -33.67 11.01
N ARG A 386 12.87 -33.20 10.56
CA ARG A 386 11.54 -33.80 10.76
C ARG A 386 11.01 -34.40 9.45
#